data_cd3cb3e378512055e974b49611465d31
#
_entry.id   cd3cb3e378512055e974b49611465d31
#
_cell.length_a   1.000
_cell.length_b   1.000
_cell.length_c   1.000
_cell.angle_alpha   90.00
_cell.angle_beta   90.00
_cell.angle_gamma   90.00
#
_symmetry.space_group_name_H-M   'P 1'
#
loop_
_entity.id
_entity.type
_entity.pdbx_description
1 polymer ?
#
loop_
_entity_poly.entity_id
_entity_poly.type
_entity_poly.pdbx_seq_one_letter_code
_entity_poly.pdbx_strand_id
1 'polypeptide(L)'
;PAGNAWQGEVHLASLDGGLKMGTTARGEIIRYDNFTLDVDFTPQRIQGRLGTGFKGDGYVDATFTTGWDAFAPLKGDLYFNNSRLFWMELFSPDLVRPRGTLAGHIGVAGTRGRPLLSGEATLTEFTGELPALGVSLVDGGAELVALSDGSARIDGSMKTVSSTGGTGTGGILNVSGTLGWNNDTTPLQFQVRGDNVLVADTTDLRAVASPNIQVGFADNTIQVRGEVGIPSA
;
A
#
# COMPACT_ATOMS: atom_id res chain seq x y z
N PRO A 1 -46.97 5.87 -9.33
CA PRO A 1 -46.06 5.18 -10.25
C PRO A 1 -45.10 4.37 -9.42
N ALA A 2 -45.22 3.04 -9.50
CA ALA A 2 -44.25 2.13 -8.89
C ALA A 2 -42.90 2.40 -9.56
N GLY A 3 -41.93 2.93 -8.84
CA GLY A 3 -40.58 3.09 -9.32
C GLY A 3 -40.06 1.71 -9.71
N ASN A 4 -39.43 1.59 -10.86
CA ASN A 4 -38.80 0.37 -11.32
C ASN A 4 -37.78 -0.08 -10.26
N ALA A 5 -38.14 -1.10 -9.54
CA ALA A 5 -37.26 -1.71 -8.54
C ALA A 5 -36.21 -2.52 -9.30
N TRP A 6 -35.00 -1.99 -9.38
CA TRP A 6 -33.87 -2.68 -10.00
C TRP A 6 -33.41 -3.83 -9.10
N GLN A 7 -33.40 -5.03 -9.67
CA GLN A 7 -32.79 -6.18 -9.02
C GLN A 7 -32.03 -6.99 -10.07
N GLY A 8 -30.97 -7.63 -9.68
CA GLY A 8 -30.18 -8.45 -10.57
C GLY A 8 -28.96 -9.04 -9.87
N GLU A 9 -28.23 -9.79 -10.64
CA GLU A 9 -26.99 -10.41 -10.25
C GLU A 9 -25.93 -10.19 -11.34
N VAL A 10 -24.68 -10.06 -10.93
CA VAL A 10 -23.52 -10.05 -11.81
C VAL A 10 -22.57 -11.12 -11.33
N HIS A 11 -22.26 -12.06 -12.21
CA HIS A 11 -21.27 -13.09 -11.96
C HIS A 11 -20.16 -12.98 -12.99
N LEU A 12 -18.93 -12.74 -12.55
CA LEU A 12 -17.74 -12.75 -13.37
C LEU A 12 -16.79 -13.80 -12.83
N ALA A 13 -16.32 -14.69 -13.71
CA ALA A 13 -15.35 -15.70 -13.35
C ALA A 13 -14.28 -15.82 -14.43
N SER A 14 -13.04 -16.03 -14.00
CA SER A 14 -11.91 -16.31 -14.87
C SER A 14 -10.96 -17.28 -14.17
N LEU A 15 -10.70 -18.42 -14.81
CA LEU A 15 -9.81 -19.43 -14.24
C LEU A 15 -8.36 -18.96 -14.20
N ASP A 16 -7.95 -18.22 -15.22
CA ASP A 16 -6.63 -17.62 -15.26
C ASP A 16 -6.63 -16.37 -16.15
N GLY A 17 -5.70 -15.46 -15.85
CA GLY A 17 -5.57 -14.26 -16.63
C GLY A 17 -4.40 -13.41 -16.15
N GLY A 18 -4.30 -12.20 -16.69
CA GLY A 18 -3.26 -11.26 -16.28
C GLY A 18 -3.63 -9.82 -16.58
N LEU A 19 -3.28 -8.96 -15.66
CA LEU A 19 -3.34 -7.51 -15.81
C LEU A 19 -1.94 -7.00 -16.16
N LYS A 20 -1.79 -6.38 -17.32
CA LYS A 20 -0.55 -5.70 -17.68
C LYS A 20 -0.59 -4.29 -17.07
N MET A 21 0.37 -4.02 -16.20
CA MET A 21 0.51 -2.72 -15.57
C MET A 21 1.71 -1.98 -16.17
N GLY A 22 1.51 -0.69 -16.48
CA GLY A 22 2.54 0.18 -17.04
C GLY A 22 2.60 0.22 -18.56
N THR A 23 3.23 1.27 -19.08
CA THR A 23 3.35 1.57 -20.52
C THR A 23 4.69 1.13 -21.10
N THR A 24 5.64 0.67 -20.29
CA THR A 24 6.98 0.29 -20.74
C THR A 24 7.02 -1.14 -21.29
N ALA A 25 7.95 -1.43 -22.18
CA ALA A 25 8.18 -2.75 -22.76
C ALA A 25 8.51 -3.84 -21.72
N ARG A 26 8.79 -3.46 -20.48
CA ARG A 26 9.04 -4.33 -19.32
C ARG A 26 7.82 -4.47 -18.40
N GLY A 27 6.63 -3.98 -18.80
CA GLY A 27 5.43 -4.07 -17.97
C GLY A 27 5.21 -5.52 -17.51
N GLU A 28 5.35 -5.75 -16.21
CA GLU A 28 5.06 -7.06 -15.63
C GLU A 28 3.57 -7.33 -15.70
N ILE A 29 3.22 -8.61 -15.90
CA ILE A 29 1.85 -9.06 -15.92
C ILE A 29 1.55 -9.65 -14.56
N ILE A 30 0.62 -9.05 -13.82
CA ILE A 30 0.01 -9.68 -12.64
C ILE A 30 -0.81 -10.86 -13.12
N ARG A 31 -0.32 -12.06 -12.88
CA ARG A 31 -1.08 -13.26 -13.20
C ARG A 31 -1.96 -13.64 -12.03
N TYR A 32 -3.25 -13.64 -12.29
CA TYR A 32 -4.25 -14.12 -11.33
C TYR A 32 -4.79 -15.50 -11.75
N ASP A 33 -5.30 -16.23 -10.78
CA ASP A 33 -6.05 -17.45 -10.97
C ASP A 33 -7.32 -17.42 -10.15
N ASN A 34 -8.30 -18.21 -10.57
CA ASN A 34 -9.58 -18.36 -9.88
C ASN A 34 -10.25 -17.04 -9.48
N PHE A 35 -10.17 -16.04 -10.37
CA PHE A 35 -10.88 -14.79 -10.15
C PHE A 35 -12.38 -15.03 -10.18
N THR A 36 -13.09 -14.58 -9.14
CA THR A 36 -14.53 -14.55 -9.03
C THR A 36 -15.00 -13.20 -8.51
N LEU A 37 -16.05 -12.69 -9.10
CA LEU A 37 -16.79 -11.53 -8.60
C LEU A 37 -18.27 -11.82 -8.72
N ASP A 38 -18.93 -11.89 -7.56
CA ASP A 38 -20.37 -12.07 -7.44
C ASP A 38 -20.96 -10.80 -6.84
N VAL A 39 -21.93 -10.21 -7.48
CA VAL A 39 -22.66 -9.03 -6.97
C VAL A 39 -24.14 -9.24 -7.15
N ASP A 40 -24.87 -9.25 -6.03
CA ASP A 40 -26.32 -9.27 -5.99
C ASP A 40 -26.83 -7.88 -5.60
N PHE A 41 -27.85 -7.42 -6.27
CA PHE A 41 -28.48 -6.17 -5.91
C PHE A 41 -30.01 -6.23 -5.97
N THR A 42 -30.61 -5.61 -5.00
CA THR A 42 -32.05 -5.36 -4.87
C THR A 42 -32.30 -3.87 -4.73
N PRO A 43 -33.55 -3.38 -4.74
CA PRO A 43 -33.83 -1.97 -4.49
C PRO A 43 -33.30 -1.43 -3.16
N GLN A 44 -33.08 -2.31 -2.17
CA GLN A 44 -32.69 -1.89 -0.81
C GLN A 44 -31.23 -2.23 -0.49
N ARG A 45 -30.61 -3.18 -1.21
CA ARG A 45 -29.32 -3.74 -0.82
C ARG A 45 -28.47 -4.10 -2.03
N ILE A 46 -27.19 -3.86 -1.87
CA ILE A 46 -26.12 -4.36 -2.74
C ILE A 46 -25.22 -5.22 -1.87
N GLN A 47 -24.93 -6.41 -2.29
CA GLN A 47 -23.90 -7.26 -1.67
C GLN A 47 -22.98 -7.82 -2.72
N GLY A 48 -21.72 -7.96 -2.37
CA GLY A 48 -20.73 -8.50 -3.29
C GLY A 48 -19.67 -9.33 -2.60
N ARG A 49 -19.08 -10.21 -3.39
CA ARG A 49 -17.94 -11.02 -3.01
C ARG A 49 -16.94 -11.01 -4.16
N LEU A 50 -15.70 -10.77 -3.83
CA LEU A 50 -14.54 -10.85 -4.72
C LEU A 50 -13.59 -11.90 -4.16
N GLY A 51 -13.09 -12.78 -4.99
CA GLY A 51 -12.03 -13.72 -4.64
C GLY A 51 -11.05 -13.85 -5.81
N THR A 52 -9.75 -13.87 -5.51
CA THR A 52 -8.73 -14.16 -6.52
C THR A 52 -7.46 -14.67 -5.87
N GLY A 53 -6.79 -15.61 -6.52
CA GLY A 53 -5.44 -16.04 -6.22
C GLY A 53 -4.42 -15.39 -7.15
N PHE A 54 -3.14 -15.46 -6.80
CA PHE A 54 -2.02 -14.95 -7.60
C PHE A 54 -0.96 -16.05 -7.79
N LYS A 55 -1.33 -17.15 -8.42
CA LYS A 55 -0.44 -18.27 -8.83
C LYS A 55 0.74 -18.57 -7.89
N GLY A 56 0.42 -18.78 -6.60
CA GLY A 56 1.41 -19.10 -5.57
C GLY A 56 2.00 -17.88 -4.85
N ASP A 57 1.64 -16.67 -5.27
CA ASP A 57 2.14 -15.43 -4.69
C ASP A 57 1.16 -14.78 -3.70
N GLY A 58 -0.03 -15.37 -3.51
CA GLY A 58 -1.00 -14.89 -2.53
C GLY A 58 -2.45 -14.92 -3.00
N TYR A 59 -3.31 -14.16 -2.31
CA TYR A 59 -4.73 -14.05 -2.58
C TYR A 59 -5.30 -12.70 -2.13
N VAL A 60 -6.48 -12.39 -2.65
CA VAL A 60 -7.37 -11.34 -2.15
C VAL A 60 -8.78 -11.89 -2.07
N ASP A 61 -9.41 -11.75 -0.91
CA ASP A 61 -10.81 -12.05 -0.67
C ASP A 61 -11.50 -10.84 -0.06
N ALA A 62 -12.61 -10.41 -0.66
CA ALA A 62 -13.38 -9.30 -0.15
C ALA A 62 -14.87 -9.62 -0.16
N THR A 63 -15.56 -9.13 0.86
CA THR A 63 -17.03 -9.14 0.93
C THR A 63 -17.53 -7.76 1.29
N PHE A 64 -18.69 -7.37 0.77
CA PHE A 64 -19.33 -6.15 1.20
C PHE A 64 -20.86 -6.24 1.11
N THR A 65 -21.51 -5.44 1.93
CA THR A 65 -22.95 -5.21 1.88
C THR A 65 -23.21 -3.73 2.13
N THR A 66 -24.06 -3.12 1.30
CA THR A 66 -24.46 -1.72 1.45
C THR A 66 -25.85 -1.48 0.81
N GLY A 67 -26.33 -0.26 0.84
CA GLY A 67 -27.48 0.21 0.08
C GLY A 67 -27.09 1.24 -0.98
N TRP A 68 -28.10 1.85 -1.61
CA TRP A 68 -27.89 2.76 -2.74
C TRP A 68 -27.54 4.19 -2.34
N ASP A 69 -28.03 4.67 -1.21
CA ASP A 69 -27.81 6.05 -0.75
C ASP A 69 -26.53 6.17 0.11
N ALA A 70 -26.08 7.42 0.32
CA ALA A 70 -24.88 7.72 1.09
C ALA A 70 -25.01 7.38 2.59
N PHE A 71 -26.22 7.31 3.13
CA PHE A 71 -26.49 6.98 4.53
C PHE A 71 -26.72 5.49 4.74
N ALA A 72 -26.79 4.70 3.65
CA ALA A 72 -26.97 3.27 3.76
C ALA A 72 -25.84 2.65 4.58
N PRO A 73 -26.16 1.70 5.47
CA PRO A 73 -25.16 0.96 6.22
C PRO A 73 -24.16 0.29 5.27
N LEU A 74 -22.90 0.39 5.59
CA LEU A 74 -21.81 -0.29 4.90
C LEU A 74 -21.17 -1.29 5.85
N LYS A 75 -21.01 -2.51 5.40
CA LYS A 75 -20.26 -3.55 6.09
C LYS A 75 -19.46 -4.35 5.06
N GLY A 76 -18.22 -4.66 5.39
CA GLY A 76 -17.37 -5.45 4.51
C GLY A 76 -16.10 -5.90 5.21
N ASP A 77 -15.45 -6.85 4.60
CA ASP A 77 -14.17 -7.39 5.03
C ASP A 77 -13.29 -7.61 3.81
N LEU A 78 -12.02 -7.27 3.93
CA LEU A 78 -10.98 -7.48 2.94
C LEU A 78 -9.84 -8.25 3.58
N TYR A 79 -9.56 -9.45 3.10
CA TYR A 79 -8.42 -10.27 3.46
C TYR A 79 -7.46 -10.32 2.27
N PHE A 80 -6.19 -10.14 2.53
CA PHE A 80 -5.18 -10.23 1.49
C PHE A 80 -3.86 -10.76 2.04
N ASN A 81 -3.16 -11.46 1.18
CA ASN A 81 -1.78 -11.86 1.38
C ASN A 81 -1.12 -11.86 0.01
N ASN A 82 -0.01 -11.16 -0.16
CA ASN A 82 0.69 -11.07 -1.42
C ASN A 82 2.20 -10.99 -1.20
N SER A 83 2.94 -11.91 -1.79
CA SER A 83 4.41 -11.95 -1.73
C SER A 83 5.08 -11.31 -2.96
N ARG A 84 4.30 -10.90 -3.96
CA ARG A 84 4.77 -10.16 -5.13
C ARG A 84 4.38 -8.70 -5.06
N LEU A 85 5.33 -7.85 -4.82
CA LEU A 85 5.13 -6.43 -4.57
C LEU A 85 5.49 -5.53 -5.77
N PHE A 86 5.67 -6.10 -6.98
CA PHE A 86 6.08 -5.34 -8.17
C PHE A 86 5.11 -4.19 -8.54
N TRP A 87 3.85 -4.23 -8.09
CA TRP A 87 2.92 -3.11 -8.22
C TRP A 87 3.41 -1.83 -7.51
N MET A 88 4.33 -1.95 -6.54
CA MET A 88 4.95 -0.79 -5.89
C MET A 88 5.81 0.03 -6.86
N GLU A 89 6.36 -0.59 -7.91
CA GLU A 89 7.08 0.11 -8.98
C GLU A 89 6.21 1.14 -9.73
N LEU A 90 4.88 1.00 -9.67
CA LEU A 90 3.96 1.99 -10.25
C LEU A 90 3.96 3.30 -9.48
N PHE A 91 4.19 3.24 -8.16
CA PHE A 91 4.22 4.42 -7.29
C PHE A 91 5.64 4.98 -7.13
N SER A 92 6.65 4.16 -7.35
CA SER A 92 8.05 4.54 -7.29
C SER A 92 8.81 3.87 -8.43
N PRO A 93 8.94 4.52 -9.59
CA PRO A 93 9.60 3.96 -10.77
C PRO A 93 11.09 3.66 -10.57
N ASP A 94 11.71 4.31 -9.58
CA ASP A 94 13.12 4.10 -9.24
C ASP A 94 13.34 2.87 -8.36
N LEU A 95 12.26 2.35 -7.74
CA LEU A 95 12.28 1.12 -6.97
C LEU A 95 12.17 -0.08 -7.91
N VAL A 96 13.15 -0.95 -7.88
CA VAL A 96 13.23 -2.12 -8.76
C VAL A 96 13.23 -3.40 -7.93
N ARG A 97 12.52 -4.41 -8.43
CA ARG A 97 12.44 -5.75 -7.81
C ARG A 97 11.99 -5.74 -6.34
N PRO A 98 10.92 -5.01 -5.98
CA PRO A 98 10.39 -5.07 -4.63
C PRO A 98 9.91 -6.48 -4.31
N ARG A 99 10.33 -7.00 -3.17
CA ARG A 99 9.95 -8.31 -2.61
C ARG A 99 9.57 -8.15 -1.15
N GLY A 100 8.86 -9.11 -0.64
CA GLY A 100 8.36 -9.14 0.73
C GLY A 100 6.94 -9.69 0.76
N THR A 101 6.36 -9.79 1.92
CA THR A 101 4.97 -10.24 2.08
C THR A 101 4.13 -9.12 2.65
N LEU A 102 3.11 -8.71 1.91
CA LEU A 102 2.07 -7.80 2.38
C LEU A 102 0.83 -8.62 2.73
N ALA A 103 0.44 -8.63 3.98
CA ALA A 103 -0.72 -9.37 4.46
C ALA A 103 -1.58 -8.49 5.37
N GLY A 104 -2.88 -8.73 5.40
CA GLY A 104 -3.76 -7.98 6.29
C GLY A 104 -5.20 -8.39 6.23
N HIS A 105 -5.94 -7.84 7.18
CA HIS A 105 -7.39 -7.87 7.24
C HIS A 105 -7.90 -6.47 7.53
N ILE A 106 -8.73 -5.93 6.64
CA ILE A 106 -9.37 -4.63 6.79
C ILE A 106 -10.88 -4.81 6.83
N GLY A 107 -11.47 -4.51 7.97
CA GLY A 107 -12.90 -4.41 8.14
C GLY A 107 -13.42 -3.03 7.74
N VAL A 108 -14.57 -3.00 7.11
CA VAL A 108 -15.26 -1.76 6.71
C VAL A 108 -16.62 -1.74 7.37
N ALA A 109 -16.96 -0.62 8.01
CA ALA A 109 -18.24 -0.39 8.69
C ALA A 109 -18.75 1.04 8.43
N GLY A 110 -19.76 1.49 9.18
CA GLY A 110 -20.30 2.83 9.08
C GLY A 110 -21.35 2.99 8.00
N THR A 111 -21.26 4.03 7.20
CA THR A 111 -22.15 4.27 6.07
C THR A 111 -21.39 4.40 4.76
N ARG A 112 -22.07 4.24 3.64
CA ARG A 112 -21.45 4.37 2.31
C ARG A 112 -20.79 5.74 2.10
N GLY A 113 -21.37 6.82 2.64
CA GLY A 113 -20.80 8.17 2.53
C GLY A 113 -19.74 8.48 3.60
N ARG A 114 -19.67 7.67 4.68
CA ARG A 114 -18.67 7.80 5.76
C ARG A 114 -18.22 6.41 6.22
N PRO A 115 -17.36 5.74 5.45
CA PRO A 115 -16.82 4.45 5.82
C PRO A 115 -15.90 4.59 7.04
N LEU A 116 -15.98 3.62 7.93
CA LEU A 116 -15.06 3.43 9.04
C LEU A 116 -14.25 2.17 8.77
N LEU A 117 -12.96 2.29 8.77
CA LEU A 117 -12.06 1.16 8.62
C LEU A 117 -11.58 0.65 9.97
N SER A 118 -11.30 -0.62 10.04
CA SER A 118 -10.71 -1.30 11.18
C SER A 118 -9.75 -2.38 10.71
N GLY A 119 -8.92 -2.89 11.61
CA GLY A 119 -7.99 -3.96 11.27
C GLY A 119 -6.57 -3.48 11.02
N GLU A 120 -5.77 -4.35 10.46
CA GLU A 120 -4.33 -4.15 10.32
C GLU A 120 -3.80 -4.74 9.01
N ALA A 121 -2.67 -4.20 8.56
CA ALA A 121 -1.89 -4.73 7.47
C ALA A 121 -0.42 -4.70 7.84
N THR A 122 0.32 -5.75 7.47
CA THR A 122 1.75 -5.88 7.73
C THR A 122 2.52 -6.13 6.45
N LEU A 123 3.65 -5.46 6.32
CA LEU A 123 4.66 -5.73 5.32
C LEU A 123 5.86 -6.35 6.05
N THR A 124 6.29 -7.53 5.61
CA THR A 124 7.43 -8.23 6.21
C THR A 124 8.46 -8.62 5.16
N GLU A 125 9.71 -8.76 5.60
CA GLU A 125 10.82 -9.18 4.76
C GLU A 125 10.97 -8.33 3.48
N PHE A 126 10.66 -7.04 3.58
CA PHE A 126 10.71 -6.17 2.42
C PHE A 126 12.15 -5.95 1.97
N THR A 127 12.36 -6.11 0.68
CA THR A 127 13.59 -5.77 -0.03
C THR A 127 13.28 -5.05 -1.34
N GLY A 128 14.22 -4.23 -1.81
CA GLY A 128 14.08 -3.52 -3.07
C GLY A 128 15.40 -2.88 -3.45
N GLU A 129 15.54 -2.51 -4.71
CA GLU A 129 16.76 -1.91 -5.22
C GLU A 129 16.47 -0.50 -5.75
N LEU A 130 17.41 0.39 -5.55
CA LEU A 130 17.46 1.75 -6.09
C LEU A 130 18.73 1.89 -6.94
N PRO A 131 18.73 1.35 -8.18
CA PRO A 131 19.96 1.24 -9.00
C PRO A 131 20.59 2.59 -9.31
N ALA A 132 19.79 3.64 -9.50
CA ALA A 132 20.28 4.99 -9.75
C ALA A 132 21.14 5.54 -8.60
N LEU A 133 20.89 5.04 -7.38
CA LEU A 133 21.63 5.43 -6.18
C LEU A 133 22.67 4.39 -5.76
N GLY A 134 22.72 3.22 -6.40
CA GLY A 134 23.62 2.13 -6.00
C GLY A 134 23.28 1.54 -4.64
N VAL A 135 22.02 1.61 -4.21
CA VAL A 135 21.55 1.22 -2.86
C VAL A 135 20.48 0.14 -2.96
N SER A 136 20.53 -0.81 -2.05
CA SER A 136 19.46 -1.78 -1.82
C SER A 136 18.81 -1.55 -0.45
N LEU A 137 17.51 -1.71 -0.41
CA LEU A 137 16.69 -1.73 0.79
C LEU A 137 16.56 -3.18 1.26
N VAL A 138 16.82 -3.44 2.53
CA VAL A 138 16.79 -4.79 3.10
C VAL A 138 16.20 -4.77 4.51
N ASP A 139 15.79 -5.96 4.99
CA ASP A 139 15.20 -6.14 6.32
C ASP A 139 14.04 -5.16 6.59
N GLY A 140 13.29 -4.83 5.53
CA GLY A 140 12.20 -3.88 5.64
C GLY A 140 10.95 -4.52 6.24
N GLY A 141 10.24 -3.73 7.05
CA GLY A 141 8.94 -4.09 7.59
C GLY A 141 8.12 -2.85 7.89
N ALA A 142 6.81 -3.00 7.81
CA ALA A 142 5.89 -1.94 8.19
C ALA A 142 4.58 -2.54 8.71
N GLU A 143 3.94 -1.82 9.59
CA GLU A 143 2.62 -2.12 10.14
C GLU A 143 1.70 -0.91 9.90
N LEU A 144 0.49 -1.19 9.45
CA LEU A 144 -0.60 -0.23 9.36
C LEU A 144 -1.74 -0.71 10.24
N VAL A 145 -2.18 0.14 11.17
CA VAL A 145 -3.31 -0.15 12.07
C VAL A 145 -4.38 0.91 11.86
N ALA A 146 -5.57 0.49 11.46
CA ALA A 146 -6.72 1.36 11.33
C ALA A 146 -7.25 1.73 12.72
N LEU A 147 -7.55 3.01 12.92
CA LEU A 147 -8.03 3.57 14.18
C LEU A 147 -9.52 3.90 14.09
N SER A 148 -10.20 3.89 15.24
CA SER A 148 -11.65 4.13 15.31
C SER A 148 -12.08 5.56 14.98
N ASP A 149 -11.14 6.49 14.91
CA ASP A 149 -11.37 7.90 14.57
C ASP A 149 -11.40 8.19 13.06
N GLY A 150 -11.22 7.17 12.22
CA GLY A 150 -11.15 7.32 10.77
C GLY A 150 -9.75 7.68 10.27
N SER A 151 -8.74 7.27 11.01
CA SER A 151 -7.34 7.36 10.61
C SER A 151 -6.67 5.99 10.65
N ALA A 152 -5.45 5.89 10.14
CA ALA A 152 -4.55 4.78 10.39
C ALA A 152 -3.21 5.28 10.89
N ARG A 153 -2.57 4.48 11.73
CA ARG A 153 -1.17 4.64 12.07
C ARG A 153 -0.34 3.72 11.21
N ILE A 154 0.79 4.23 10.76
CA ILE A 154 1.80 3.49 10.02
C ILE A 154 3.11 3.60 10.79
N ASP A 155 3.74 2.46 11.04
CA ASP A 155 5.07 2.37 11.62
C ASP A 155 5.88 1.37 10.79
N GLY A 156 7.11 1.73 10.40
CA GLY A 156 7.95 0.86 9.59
C GLY A 156 9.42 1.18 9.74
N SER A 157 10.24 0.23 9.37
CA SER A 157 11.69 0.41 9.33
C SER A 157 12.32 -0.42 8.21
N MET A 158 13.48 0.00 7.74
CA MET A 158 14.29 -0.73 6.77
C MET A 158 15.75 -0.36 6.91
N LYS A 159 16.62 -1.23 6.44
CA LYS A 159 18.06 -0.95 6.32
C LYS A 159 18.42 -0.64 4.89
N THR A 160 19.48 0.13 4.73
CA THR A 160 20.09 0.37 3.42
C THR A 160 21.46 -0.30 3.34
N VAL A 161 21.76 -0.89 2.20
CA VAL A 161 23.06 -1.51 1.94
C VAL A 161 23.56 -1.14 0.54
N SER A 162 24.85 -1.24 0.31
CA SER A 162 25.40 -1.07 -1.03
C SER A 162 24.90 -2.18 -1.97
N SER A 163 24.42 -1.81 -3.15
CA SER A 163 24.09 -2.77 -4.21
C SER A 163 25.28 -3.15 -5.08
N THR A 164 26.40 -2.41 -4.95
CA THR A 164 27.62 -2.59 -5.77
C THR A 164 28.65 -3.51 -5.13
N GLY A 165 28.31 -4.17 -4.00
CA GLY A 165 29.18 -5.11 -3.31
C GLY A 165 30.17 -4.45 -2.32
N GLY A 166 30.01 -3.18 -2.03
CA GLY A 166 30.76 -2.49 -0.98
C GLY A 166 30.42 -3.04 0.41
N THR A 167 31.40 -3.07 1.32
CA THR A 167 31.25 -3.58 2.70
C THR A 167 30.48 -2.63 3.63
N GLY A 168 29.89 -1.56 3.13
CA GLY A 168 29.18 -0.56 3.90
C GLY A 168 27.72 -0.98 4.15
N THR A 169 27.42 -1.38 5.38
CA THR A 169 26.04 -1.41 5.86
C THR A 169 25.64 0.03 6.22
N GLY A 170 24.55 0.50 5.66
CA GLY A 170 23.93 1.75 6.09
C GLY A 170 23.13 1.59 7.38
N GLY A 171 22.73 2.70 7.94
CA GLY A 171 21.89 2.72 9.14
C GLY A 171 20.45 2.28 8.87
N ILE A 172 19.65 2.36 9.91
CA ILE A 172 18.22 2.05 9.85
C ILE A 172 17.46 3.33 9.53
N LEU A 173 16.56 3.22 8.57
CA LEU A 173 15.55 4.23 8.25
C LEU A 173 14.23 3.82 8.91
N ASN A 174 13.67 4.71 9.73
CA ASN A 174 12.37 4.53 10.37
C ASN A 174 11.38 5.49 9.75
N VAL A 175 10.18 5.00 9.50
CA VAL A 175 9.04 5.77 9.01
C VAL A 175 7.90 5.58 9.99
N SER A 176 7.33 6.66 10.47
CA SER A 176 6.12 6.62 11.29
C SER A 176 5.16 7.72 10.85
N GLY A 177 3.87 7.48 11.01
CA GLY A 177 2.92 8.49 10.59
C GLY A 177 1.47 8.12 10.79
N THR A 178 0.62 9.04 10.36
CA THR A 178 -0.83 8.87 10.36
C THR A 178 -1.40 9.22 8.99
N LEU A 179 -2.40 8.45 8.60
CA LEU A 179 -3.16 8.60 7.36
C LEU A 179 -4.65 8.73 7.73
N GLY A 180 -5.29 9.83 7.37
CA GLY A 180 -6.73 10.02 7.56
C GLY A 180 -7.51 9.87 6.26
N TRP A 181 -8.73 9.34 6.34
CA TRP A 181 -9.62 9.17 5.18
C TRP A 181 -11.05 9.68 5.37
N ASN A 182 -11.41 10.08 6.58
CA ASN A 182 -12.79 10.50 6.89
C ASN A 182 -12.99 12.00 6.98
N ASN A 183 -11.95 12.78 6.73
CA ASN A 183 -12.02 14.21 6.93
C ASN A 183 -11.21 14.93 5.86
N ASP A 184 -11.81 15.88 5.18
CA ASP A 184 -11.12 16.74 4.20
C ASP A 184 -9.93 17.50 4.82
N THR A 185 -9.88 17.53 6.15
CA THR A 185 -8.85 18.21 6.94
C THR A 185 -7.89 17.27 7.67
N THR A 186 -8.05 15.93 7.54
CA THR A 186 -7.12 15.03 8.21
C THR A 186 -5.83 14.95 7.40
N PRO A 187 -4.76 15.57 7.86
CA PRO A 187 -3.53 15.60 7.10
C PRO A 187 -2.86 14.23 7.13
N LEU A 188 -2.32 13.87 5.99
CA LEU A 188 -1.29 12.85 5.93
C LEU A 188 -0.06 13.42 6.62
N GLN A 189 0.45 12.75 7.65
CA GLN A 189 1.67 13.16 8.35
C GLN A 189 2.61 11.97 8.46
N PHE A 190 3.79 12.12 7.90
CA PHE A 190 4.86 11.14 8.04
C PHE A 190 6.10 11.79 8.65
N GLN A 191 6.79 11.02 9.48
CA GLN A 191 8.12 11.32 9.95
C GLN A 191 9.07 10.24 9.45
N VAL A 192 10.14 10.66 8.83
CA VAL A 192 11.24 9.82 8.36
C VAL A 192 12.46 10.16 9.18
N ARG A 193 12.99 9.19 9.92
CA ARG A 193 14.20 9.31 10.73
C ARG A 193 15.19 8.22 10.38
N GLY A 194 16.44 8.60 10.32
CA GLY A 194 17.53 7.65 10.12
C GLY A 194 18.82 8.13 10.78
N ASP A 195 19.67 7.18 11.08
CA ASP A 195 21.01 7.46 11.55
C ASP A 195 22.00 6.70 10.67
N ASN A 196 22.95 7.44 10.07
CA ASN A 196 23.97 6.91 9.17
C ASN A 196 23.40 6.06 8.03
N VAL A 197 22.29 6.47 7.43
CA VAL A 197 21.62 5.78 6.32
C VAL A 197 22.44 5.95 5.05
N LEU A 198 22.81 4.87 4.38
CA LEU A 198 23.46 4.92 3.08
C LEU A 198 22.42 5.38 2.04
N VAL A 199 22.60 6.58 1.48
CA VAL A 199 21.67 7.17 0.53
C VAL A 199 22.16 7.12 -0.91
N ALA A 200 23.47 6.98 -1.10
CA ALA A 200 24.07 6.72 -2.41
C ALA A 200 25.37 5.93 -2.26
N ASP A 201 25.62 5.00 -3.21
CA ASP A 201 26.87 4.25 -3.33
C ASP A 201 27.10 3.89 -4.81
N THR A 202 27.42 4.91 -5.58
CA THR A 202 27.76 4.80 -7.00
C THR A 202 29.28 4.86 -7.20
N THR A 203 29.75 4.70 -8.45
CA THR A 203 31.18 4.88 -8.77
C THR A 203 31.72 6.27 -8.45
N ASP A 204 30.84 7.27 -8.51
CA ASP A 204 31.26 8.68 -8.42
C ASP A 204 30.89 9.32 -7.08
N LEU A 205 29.97 8.72 -6.33
CA LEU A 205 29.46 9.28 -5.09
C LEU A 205 29.11 8.18 -4.09
N ARG A 206 29.67 8.31 -2.89
CA ARG A 206 29.18 7.58 -1.72
C ARG A 206 28.73 8.60 -0.66
N ALA A 207 27.48 8.53 -0.28
CA ALA A 207 26.90 9.44 0.69
C ALA A 207 26.13 8.72 1.77
N VAL A 208 26.34 9.14 3.00
CA VAL A 208 25.62 8.69 4.20
C VAL A 208 24.90 9.90 4.78
N ALA A 209 23.65 9.72 5.13
CA ALA A 209 22.82 10.79 5.68
C ALA A 209 22.07 10.34 6.95
N SER A 210 21.81 11.31 7.81
CA SER A 210 20.96 11.13 8.98
C SER A 210 19.73 12.04 8.83
N PRO A 211 18.68 11.59 8.14
CA PRO A 211 17.49 12.38 7.92
C PRO A 211 16.63 12.44 9.20
N ASN A 212 16.03 13.62 9.41
CA ASN A 212 14.93 13.86 10.34
C ASN A 212 13.92 14.76 9.65
N ILE A 213 13.05 14.14 8.85
CA ILE A 213 12.15 14.81 7.90
C ILE A 213 10.72 14.55 8.30
N GLN A 214 9.91 15.61 8.30
CA GLN A 214 8.46 15.55 8.43
C GLN A 214 7.83 15.89 7.08
N VAL A 215 6.93 15.04 6.64
CA VAL A 215 6.14 15.21 5.41
C VAL A 215 4.68 15.31 5.82
N GLY A 216 4.04 16.39 5.47
CA GLY A 216 2.62 16.61 5.68
C GLY A 216 1.93 16.85 4.34
N PHE A 217 0.69 16.42 4.24
CA PHE A 217 -0.19 16.74 3.12
C PHE A 217 -1.48 17.29 3.70
N ALA A 218 -1.78 18.54 3.39
CA ALA A 218 -3.02 19.20 3.75
C ALA A 218 -3.36 20.23 2.65
N ASP A 219 -4.65 20.45 2.40
CA ASP A 219 -5.15 21.45 1.45
C ASP A 219 -4.51 21.33 0.05
N ASN A 220 -4.39 20.09 -0.44
CA ASN A 220 -3.75 19.76 -1.72
C ASN A 220 -2.28 20.22 -1.83
N THR A 221 -1.62 20.42 -0.70
CA THR A 221 -0.23 20.89 -0.62
C THR A 221 0.63 19.90 0.16
N ILE A 222 1.76 19.49 -0.43
CA ILE A 222 2.79 18.73 0.27
C ILE A 222 3.72 19.69 0.97
N GLN A 223 3.90 19.52 2.27
CA GLN A 223 4.83 20.26 3.09
C GLN A 223 5.94 19.32 3.57
N VAL A 224 7.17 19.67 3.28
CA VAL A 224 8.36 18.94 3.75
C VAL A 224 9.15 19.86 4.65
N ARG A 225 9.44 19.40 5.86
CA ARG A 225 10.23 20.13 6.86
C ARG A 225 11.20 19.17 7.52
N GLY A 226 12.35 19.69 7.91
CA GLY A 226 13.32 18.88 8.65
C GLY A 226 14.74 19.25 8.29
N GLU A 227 15.64 18.42 8.74
CA GLU A 227 17.07 18.54 8.53
C GLU A 227 17.65 17.19 8.07
N VAL A 228 18.75 17.25 7.35
CA VAL A 228 19.51 16.09 6.94
C VAL A 228 20.97 16.33 7.31
N GLY A 229 21.44 15.59 8.30
CA GLY A 229 22.87 15.54 8.62
C GLY A 229 23.61 14.71 7.58
N ILE A 230 24.75 15.19 7.10
CA ILE A 230 25.63 14.45 6.19
C ILE A 230 26.96 14.20 6.90
N PRO A 231 27.09 13.07 7.62
CA PRO A 231 28.32 12.77 8.37
C PRO A 231 29.47 12.38 7.45
N SER A 232 29.20 11.91 6.24
CA SER A 232 30.22 11.61 5.22
C SER A 232 29.63 11.65 3.81
N ALA A 233 30.40 12.18 2.88
CA ALA A 233 30.14 12.18 1.45
C ALA A 233 31.47 12.05 0.71
#